data_f54ccb6fde10ddab845c045590af4c8a
#
_entry.id   f54ccb6fde10ddab845c045590af4c8a
#
_cell.length_a   1.000
_cell.length_b   1.000
_cell.length_c   1.000
_cell.angle_alpha   90.00
_cell.angle_beta   90.00
_cell.angle_gamma   90.00
#
_symmetry.space_group_name_H-M   'P 1'
#
loop_
_entity.id
_entity.type
_entity.pdbx_description
1 polymer ?
#
loop_
_entity_poly.entity_id
_entity_poly.type
_entity_poly.pdbx_seq_one_letter_code
_entity_poly.pdbx_strand_id
1 'polypeptide(L)'
;MPLSIKFPLSVGTNKDFKDFDNEKQLVNFQIKNILFTNPGERISIPNFGVGIKRFLFEPNLSSTRGRIRNTIIRQLSSYLSTATVKSVDVTMIDEDSIGIKIAYYLKGQAELGLFETDLSSNSSMNSVQYWGKNRCQKNH
;
A
#
# COMPACT_ATOMS: atom_id res chain seq x y z
N MET A 1 4.62 2.20 23.43
CA MET A 1 3.48 2.88 22.83
C MET A 1 2.89 2.06 21.72
N PRO A 2 1.59 1.93 21.68
CA PRO A 2 0.97 1.29 20.53
C PRO A 2 1.20 2.13 19.28
N LEU A 3 1.50 1.49 18.18
CA LEU A 3 1.77 2.17 16.92
C LEU A 3 0.49 2.64 16.23
N SER A 4 -0.51 1.79 16.21
CA SER A 4 -1.82 2.06 15.63
C SER A 4 -2.75 0.87 15.83
N ILE A 5 -4.04 1.11 15.78
CA ILE A 5 -5.04 0.04 15.86
C ILE A 5 -5.14 -0.68 14.50
N LYS A 6 -5.15 -2.00 14.54
CA LYS A 6 -5.19 -2.83 13.35
C LYS A 6 -6.63 -2.98 12.84
N PHE A 7 -6.80 -2.88 11.52
CA PHE A 7 -8.07 -3.13 10.85
C PHE A 7 -8.04 -4.44 10.05
N PRO A 8 -9.12 -5.21 10.02
CA PRO A 8 -10.36 -4.98 10.74
C PRO A 8 -10.17 -5.06 12.25
N LEU A 9 -11.02 -4.38 12.99
CA LEU A 9 -10.92 -4.33 14.44
C LEU A 9 -11.06 -5.74 15.02
N SER A 10 -10.04 -6.16 15.76
CA SER A 10 -10.05 -7.43 16.47
C SER A 10 -9.63 -7.21 17.92
N VAL A 11 -10.30 -7.90 18.81
CA VAL A 11 -10.02 -7.78 20.23
C VAL A 11 -8.97 -8.82 20.61
N GLY A 12 -7.94 -8.39 21.32
CA GLY A 12 -6.93 -9.28 21.86
C GLY A 12 -7.46 -10.10 23.05
N THR A 13 -6.62 -10.96 23.56
CA THR A 13 -6.94 -11.81 24.71
C THR A 13 -7.26 -11.01 25.97
N ASN A 14 -6.75 -9.79 26.09
CA ASN A 14 -6.97 -8.91 27.23
C ASN A 14 -8.13 -7.92 27.01
N LYS A 15 -8.98 -8.15 26.01
CA LYS A 15 -10.10 -7.28 25.63
C LYS A 15 -9.69 -5.91 25.08
N ASP A 16 -8.42 -5.71 24.82
CA ASP A 16 -7.95 -4.49 24.16
C ASP A 16 -7.92 -4.69 22.65
N PHE A 17 -7.96 -3.59 21.89
CA PHE A 17 -7.80 -3.67 20.45
C PHE A 17 -6.38 -4.10 20.09
N LYS A 18 -6.25 -4.96 19.09
CA LYS A 18 -4.93 -5.36 18.62
C LYS A 18 -4.25 -4.22 17.90
N ASP A 19 -3.05 -3.92 18.33
CA ASP A 19 -2.17 -2.98 17.68
C ASP A 19 -1.29 -3.67 16.64
N PHE A 20 -0.59 -2.89 15.84
CA PHE A 20 0.42 -3.44 14.95
C PHE A 20 1.67 -3.83 15.74
N ASP A 21 2.00 -5.11 15.71
CA ASP A 21 3.17 -5.64 16.39
C ASP A 21 4.48 -5.28 15.67
N ASN A 22 4.39 -4.86 14.43
CA ASN A 22 5.56 -4.61 13.59
C ASN A 22 5.38 -3.31 12.79
N GLU A 23 6.39 -2.47 12.84
CA GLU A 23 6.42 -1.19 12.11
C GLU A 23 6.22 -1.36 10.60
N LYS A 24 6.72 -2.45 10.02
CA LYS A 24 6.51 -2.75 8.60
C LYS A 24 5.04 -2.98 8.26
N GLN A 25 4.30 -3.65 9.15
CA GLN A 25 2.86 -3.84 8.95
C GLN A 25 2.12 -2.52 9.00
N LEU A 26 2.50 -1.65 9.92
CA LEU A 26 1.93 -0.31 10.02
C LEU A 26 2.18 0.49 8.75
N VAL A 27 3.41 0.49 8.25
CA VAL A 27 3.76 1.21 7.02
C VAL A 27 3.00 0.64 5.82
N ASN A 28 2.92 -0.68 5.70
CA ASN A 28 2.15 -1.32 4.63
C ASN A 28 0.67 -0.94 4.69
N PHE A 29 0.10 -0.87 5.87
CA PHE A 29 -1.28 -0.42 6.07
C PHE A 29 -1.46 1.05 5.66
N GLN A 30 -0.53 1.91 6.04
CA GLN A 30 -0.55 3.32 5.65
C GLN A 30 -0.44 3.49 4.13
N ILE A 31 0.49 2.76 3.49
CA ILE A 31 0.65 2.76 2.03
C ILE A 31 -0.66 2.33 1.35
N LYS A 32 -1.25 1.23 1.83
CA LYS A 32 -2.52 0.74 1.32
C LYS A 32 -3.62 1.80 1.40
N ASN A 33 -3.75 2.45 2.55
CA ASN A 33 -4.75 3.50 2.73
C ASN A 33 -4.54 4.67 1.77
N ILE A 34 -3.29 5.10 1.57
CA ILE A 34 -2.98 6.20 0.65
C ILE A 34 -3.31 5.81 -0.79
N LEU A 35 -2.99 4.58 -1.21
CA LEU A 35 -3.25 4.13 -2.58
C LEU A 35 -4.75 4.01 -2.88
N PHE A 36 -5.52 3.46 -1.95
CA PHE A 36 -6.93 3.14 -2.20
C PHE A 36 -7.90 4.27 -1.87
N THR A 37 -7.49 5.28 -1.13
CA THR A 37 -8.34 6.44 -0.85
C THR A 37 -8.39 7.34 -2.08
N ASN A 38 -9.58 7.70 -2.51
CA ASN A 38 -9.74 8.67 -3.58
C ASN A 38 -9.58 10.10 -3.03
N PRO A 39 -8.95 11.00 -3.79
CA PRO A 39 -8.93 12.41 -3.42
C PRO A 39 -10.35 12.95 -3.24
N GLY A 40 -10.58 13.66 -2.14
CA GLY A 40 -11.89 14.18 -1.79
C GLY A 40 -12.72 13.31 -0.85
N GLU A 41 -12.35 12.05 -0.62
CA GLU A 41 -13.06 11.17 0.32
C GLU A 41 -12.89 11.60 1.77
N ARG A 42 -11.72 12.16 2.10
CA ARG A 42 -11.46 12.66 3.45
C ARG A 42 -11.79 14.14 3.54
N ILE A 43 -12.78 14.47 4.37
CA ILE A 43 -13.23 15.86 4.56
C ILE A 43 -12.12 16.73 5.14
N SER A 44 -11.35 16.17 6.10
CA SER A 44 -10.28 16.92 6.76
C SER A 44 -9.07 17.17 5.88
N ILE A 45 -8.79 16.27 4.94
CA ILE A 45 -7.63 16.36 4.05
C ILE A 45 -8.08 15.99 2.64
N PRO A 46 -8.65 16.93 1.89
CA PRO A 46 -9.25 16.64 0.59
C PRO A 46 -8.24 16.20 -0.47
N ASN A 47 -6.97 16.55 -0.31
CA ASN A 47 -5.91 16.17 -1.26
C ASN A 47 -5.23 14.83 -0.92
N PHE A 48 -5.72 14.13 0.10
CA PHE A 48 -5.16 12.85 0.52
C PHE A 48 -5.64 11.73 -0.39
N GLY A 49 -4.69 10.90 -0.83
CA GLY A 49 -4.98 9.67 -1.55
C GLY A 49 -4.62 9.72 -3.03
N VAL A 50 -4.34 8.56 -3.58
CA VAL A 50 -4.01 8.37 -5.00
C VAL A 50 -5.25 8.04 -5.81
N GLY A 51 -6.17 7.25 -5.23
CA GLY A 51 -7.34 6.75 -5.94
C GLY A 51 -6.98 5.84 -7.08
N ILE A 52 -6.12 4.83 -6.80
CA ILE A 52 -5.53 3.97 -7.82
C ILE A 52 -6.58 3.27 -8.71
N LYS A 53 -7.76 2.98 -8.17
CA LYS A 53 -8.82 2.31 -8.93
C LYS A 53 -9.31 3.10 -10.13
N ARG A 54 -9.17 4.43 -10.11
CA ARG A 54 -9.56 5.27 -11.24
C ARG A 54 -8.73 4.98 -12.48
N PHE A 55 -7.48 4.62 -12.27
CA PHE A 55 -6.54 4.37 -13.37
C PHE A 55 -6.74 3.01 -14.04
N LEU A 56 -7.51 2.10 -13.42
CA LEU A 56 -7.83 0.81 -14.05
C LEU A 56 -8.63 0.96 -15.34
N PHE A 57 -9.35 2.08 -15.47
CA PHE A 57 -10.16 2.34 -16.66
C PHE A 57 -9.46 3.26 -17.67
N GLU A 58 -8.24 3.69 -17.38
CA GLU A 58 -7.46 4.50 -18.31
C GLU A 58 -6.69 3.61 -19.30
N PRO A 59 -6.48 4.08 -20.53
CA PRO A 59 -5.70 3.31 -21.52
C PRO A 59 -4.29 3.00 -21.01
N ASN A 60 -3.81 1.80 -21.34
CA ASN A 60 -2.48 1.37 -20.94
C ASN A 60 -1.38 2.06 -21.76
N LEU A 61 -1.15 3.32 -21.48
CA LEU A 61 -0.10 4.11 -22.09
C LEU A 61 1.07 4.29 -21.12
N SER A 62 2.26 4.43 -21.68
CA SER A 62 3.46 4.75 -20.88
C SER A 62 3.30 6.05 -20.09
N SER A 63 2.60 7.02 -20.64
CA SER A 63 2.27 8.28 -19.98
C SER A 63 1.37 8.07 -18.75
N THR A 64 0.40 7.17 -18.84
CA THR A 64 -0.49 6.84 -17.72
C THR A 64 0.31 6.22 -16.58
N ARG A 65 1.20 5.27 -16.88
CA ARG A 65 2.09 4.67 -15.88
C ARG A 65 2.97 5.71 -15.18
N GLY A 66 3.53 6.64 -15.95
CA GLY A 66 4.32 7.75 -15.40
C GLY A 66 3.51 8.65 -14.47
N ARG A 67 2.27 8.98 -14.85
CA ARG A 67 1.36 9.78 -14.02
C ARG A 67 1.04 9.08 -12.70
N ILE A 68 0.70 7.79 -12.76
CA ILE A 68 0.42 6.97 -11.58
C ILE A 68 1.62 6.97 -10.65
N ARG A 69 2.79 6.63 -11.18
CA ARG A 69 4.05 6.59 -10.41
C ARG A 69 4.33 7.92 -9.71
N ASN A 70 4.26 9.03 -10.44
CA ASN A 70 4.53 10.36 -9.89
C ASN A 70 3.51 10.75 -8.82
N THR A 71 2.25 10.41 -9.02
CA THR A 71 1.19 10.65 -8.04
C THR A 71 1.42 9.85 -6.76
N ILE A 72 1.79 8.58 -6.88
CA ILE A 72 2.12 7.73 -5.74
C ILE A 72 3.30 8.30 -4.96
N ILE A 73 4.40 8.63 -5.63
CA ILE A 73 5.60 9.18 -4.99
C ILE A 73 5.25 10.46 -4.24
N ARG A 74 4.50 11.37 -4.86
CA ARG A 74 4.10 12.63 -4.25
C ARG A 74 3.24 12.42 -3.00
N GLN A 75 2.24 11.54 -3.08
CA GLN A 75 1.34 11.27 -1.97
C GLN A 75 2.07 10.57 -0.81
N LEU A 76 2.89 9.59 -1.11
CA LEU A 76 3.67 8.90 -0.08
C LEU A 76 4.67 9.85 0.59
N SER A 77 5.36 10.68 -0.18
CA SER A 77 6.29 11.66 0.38
C SER A 77 5.61 12.70 1.27
N SER A 78 4.36 13.04 0.97
CA SER A 78 3.61 14.04 1.74
C SER A 78 2.99 13.48 3.03
N TYR A 79 2.52 12.23 2.99
CA TYR A 79 1.70 11.69 4.07
C TYR A 79 2.32 10.50 4.81
N LEU A 80 3.38 9.89 4.27
CA LEU A 80 4.05 8.79 4.94
C LEU A 80 5.23 9.33 5.75
N SER A 81 5.02 9.54 7.04
CA SER A 81 6.04 10.10 7.92
C SER A 81 7.02 9.07 8.51
N THR A 82 6.58 7.81 8.59
CA THR A 82 7.32 6.74 9.25
C THR A 82 8.34 6.04 8.36
N ALA A 83 8.22 6.21 7.06
CA ALA A 83 9.12 5.56 6.10
C ALA A 83 9.49 6.51 4.96
N THR A 84 10.59 6.20 4.30
CA THR A 84 11.05 6.92 3.10
C THR A 84 10.95 6.00 1.90
N VAL A 85 10.24 6.46 0.88
CA VAL A 85 10.09 5.71 -0.37
C VAL A 85 11.39 5.75 -1.17
N LYS A 86 11.88 4.58 -1.56
CA LYS A 86 13.06 4.44 -2.40
C LYS A 86 12.70 4.37 -3.87
N SER A 87 11.78 3.48 -4.22
CA SER A 87 11.33 3.32 -5.60
C SER A 87 9.88 2.90 -5.65
N VAL A 88 9.24 3.26 -6.74
CA VAL A 88 7.88 2.85 -7.06
C VAL A 88 7.89 2.31 -8.47
N ASP A 89 7.48 1.06 -8.62
CA ASP A 89 7.33 0.42 -9.91
C ASP A 89 5.85 0.13 -10.17
N VAL A 90 5.40 0.56 -11.32
CA VAL A 90 4.01 0.36 -11.75
C VAL A 90 4.05 -0.48 -13.03
N THR A 91 3.47 -1.65 -12.96
CA THR A 91 3.39 -2.59 -14.08
C THR A 91 1.93 -2.77 -14.45
N MET A 92 1.63 -2.67 -15.72
CA MET A 92 0.33 -3.07 -16.24
C MET A 92 0.45 -4.54 -16.61
N ILE A 93 -0.33 -5.38 -15.98
CA ILE A 93 -0.32 -6.82 -16.22
C ILE A 93 -1.21 -7.12 -17.42
N ASP A 94 -2.42 -6.61 -17.38
CA ASP A 94 -3.41 -6.72 -18.43
C ASP A 94 -4.10 -5.37 -18.66
N GLU A 95 -5.07 -5.33 -19.56
CA GLU A 95 -5.84 -4.10 -19.83
C GLU A 95 -6.55 -3.59 -18.57
N ASP A 96 -6.96 -4.50 -17.68
CA ASP A 96 -7.72 -4.19 -16.48
C ASP A 96 -6.95 -4.49 -15.17
N SER A 97 -5.65 -4.69 -15.25
CA SER A 97 -4.86 -5.09 -14.06
C SER A 97 -3.58 -4.28 -13.93
N ILE A 98 -3.41 -3.69 -12.76
CA ILE A 98 -2.24 -2.90 -12.41
C ILE A 98 -1.51 -3.54 -11.25
N GLY A 99 -0.23 -3.84 -11.43
CA GLY A 99 0.68 -4.26 -10.34
C GLY A 99 1.48 -3.08 -9.83
N ILE A 100 1.58 -2.93 -8.54
CA ILE A 100 2.34 -1.85 -7.89
C ILE A 100 3.31 -2.47 -6.91
N LYS A 101 4.59 -2.10 -7.04
CA LYS A 101 5.64 -2.47 -6.10
C LYS A 101 6.27 -1.22 -5.54
N ILE A 102 6.33 -1.12 -4.24
CA ILE A 102 6.90 0.04 -3.55
C ILE A 102 7.99 -0.45 -2.61
N ALA A 103 9.21 -0.01 -2.85
CA ALA A 103 10.33 -0.25 -1.95
C ALA A 103 10.52 0.97 -1.06
N TYR A 104 10.63 0.75 0.23
CA TYR A 104 10.78 1.81 1.21
C TYR A 104 11.76 1.42 2.32
N TYR A 105 12.30 2.43 3.00
CA TYR A 105 13.08 2.25 4.22
C TYR A 105 12.32 2.80 5.40
N LEU A 106 12.32 2.07 6.49
CA LEU A 106 11.83 2.58 7.77
C LEU A 106 12.81 3.63 8.31
N LYS A 107 12.29 4.71 8.85
CA LYS A 107 13.14 5.72 9.47
C LYS A 107 13.83 5.13 10.69
N GLY A 108 15.14 5.23 10.72
CA GLY A 108 15.94 4.67 11.81
C GLY A 108 16.37 3.22 11.61
N GLN A 109 15.96 2.59 10.54
CA GLN A 109 16.37 1.22 10.19
C GLN A 109 16.93 1.20 8.78
N ALA A 110 18.01 0.46 8.59
CA ALA A 110 18.59 0.27 7.26
C ALA A 110 17.89 -0.84 6.47
N GLU A 111 16.81 -1.38 7.01
CA GLU A 111 16.14 -2.52 6.43
C GLU A 111 15.16 -2.09 5.35
N LEU A 112 15.24 -2.74 4.19
CA LEU A 112 14.35 -2.48 3.08
C LEU A 112 13.02 -3.19 3.30
N GLY A 113 11.94 -2.43 3.27
CA GLY A 113 10.58 -2.95 3.20
C GLY A 113 10.09 -3.00 1.77
N LEU A 114 9.26 -3.96 1.47
CA LEU A 114 8.62 -4.08 0.17
C LEU A 114 7.12 -4.19 0.34
N PHE A 115 6.39 -3.34 -0.35
CA PHE A 115 4.95 -3.41 -0.47
C PHE A 115 4.60 -3.77 -1.90
N GLU A 116 3.79 -4.80 -2.08
CA GLU A 116 3.35 -5.25 -3.38
C GLU A 116 1.85 -5.47 -3.37
N THR A 117 1.17 -5.00 -4.38
CA THR A 117 -0.27 -5.19 -4.54
C THR A 117 -0.63 -5.24 -6.01
N ASP A 118 -1.54 -6.15 -6.33
CA ASP A 118 -2.11 -6.27 -7.66
C ASP A 118 -3.58 -5.87 -7.59
N LEU A 119 -4.01 -5.08 -8.56
CA LEU A 119 -5.38 -4.66 -8.68
C LEU A 119 -5.91 -5.13 -10.01
N SER A 120 -7.03 -5.77 -9.99
CA SER A 120 -7.80 -6.03 -11.20
C SER A 120 -9.24 -5.55 -11.01
N SER A 121 -9.91 -5.24 -12.10
CA SER A 121 -11.31 -4.84 -12.07
C SER A 121 -12.21 -5.92 -11.46
N ASN A 122 -11.77 -7.17 -11.52
CA ASN A 122 -12.53 -8.33 -11.08
C ASN A 122 -12.13 -8.89 -9.70
N SER A 123 -11.08 -8.41 -9.09
CA SER A 123 -10.67 -8.94 -7.80
C SER A 123 -11.18 -8.08 -6.66
N SER A 124 -11.89 -8.71 -5.78
CA SER A 124 -12.11 -8.15 -4.46
C SER A 124 -10.77 -8.02 -3.73
N MET A 125 -10.64 -7.02 -2.91
CA MET A 125 -9.44 -6.53 -2.24
C MET A 125 -8.63 -7.53 -1.40
N ASN A 126 -8.50 -8.78 -1.78
CA ASN A 126 -7.98 -9.79 -0.88
C ASN A 126 -6.50 -10.17 -1.03
N SER A 127 -5.78 -9.53 -1.94
CA SER A 127 -4.41 -9.95 -2.12
C SER A 127 -3.38 -8.89 -1.80
N VAL A 128 -3.34 -8.47 -0.58
CA VAL A 128 -2.16 -7.82 -0.06
C VAL A 128 -1.26 -8.91 0.51
N GLN A 129 -0.25 -9.27 -0.22
CA GLN A 129 0.73 -10.22 0.29
C GLN A 129 1.77 -9.45 1.07
N TYR A 130 1.85 -9.77 2.34
CA TYR A 130 2.90 -9.27 3.19
C TYR A 130 4.13 -10.13 2.95
N TRP A 131 5.19 -9.52 2.45
CA TRP A 131 6.44 -10.21 2.31
C TRP A 131 6.99 -10.63 3.63
N GLY A 132 7.47 -11.78 3.70
CA GLY A 132 8.03 -12.29 4.91
C GLY A 132 7.52 -13.62 5.32
N LYS A 133 6.61 -14.21 4.58
CA LYS A 133 6.27 -15.42 4.87
C LYS A 133 6.68 -16.34 3.97
N ASN A 134 7.74 -16.77 4.15
CA ASN A 134 8.10 -17.93 3.76
C ASN A 134 7.80 -18.48 2.63
N ARG A 135 8.51 -18.70 2.14
CA ARG A 135 8.65 -19.52 1.24
C ARG A 135 8.80 -20.83 1.67
N CYS A 136 8.18 -21.26 2.49
CA CYS A 136 8.31 -22.55 2.82
C CYS A 136 7.38 -23.41 2.22
N GLN A 137 7.04 -23.45 1.35
CA GLN A 137 6.25 -24.16 0.82
C GLN A 137 6.65 -25.17 0.23
N LYS A 138 6.58 -26.09 0.31
CA LYS A 138 6.97 -27.03 -0.17
C LYS A 138 6.26 -27.78 -0.65
N ASN A 139 5.94 -28.22 -1.06
CA ASN A 139 5.42 -28.88 -1.57
C ASN A 139 5.63 -29.97 -1.90
N HIS A 140 5.39 -30.56 -2.23
CA HIS A 140 5.51 -31.71 -2.71
C HIS A 140 4.59 -32.20 -3.31
#